data_915cd188377decf333f24e3255ce4f56
#
_entry.id   915cd188377decf333f24e3255ce4f56
#
_cell.length_a   1.000
_cell.length_b   1.000
_cell.length_c   1.000
_cell.angle_alpha   90.00
_cell.angle_beta   90.00
_cell.angle_gamma   90.00
#
_symmetry.space_group_name_H-M   'P 1'
#
loop_
_entity.id
_entity.type
_entity.pdbx_description
1 polymer ?
#
loop_
_entity_poly.entity_id
_entity_poly.type
_entity_poly.pdbx_seq_one_letter_code
_entity_poly.pdbx_strand_id
1 'polypeptide(L)'
;MAEGGSNLSGGQKQRLSIARAVVKRPDLYIFDDSFSALDYKTDATLRRRLKEVTQDATVLIVAQRVGTIMDADQIIVLDEGEIVGRGRHEELMESNDIYREIANSQLNQKSLTED
;
A
#
# COMPACT_ATOMS: atom_id res chain seq x y z
N MET A 1 12.89 -10.94 -20.99
CA MET A 1 11.50 -10.50 -20.89
C MET A 1 10.89 -10.36 -22.28
N ALA A 2 9.61 -10.67 -22.40
CA ALA A 2 8.91 -10.41 -23.65
C ALA A 2 8.74 -8.90 -23.86
N GLU A 3 8.48 -8.51 -25.09
CA GLU A 3 8.27 -7.11 -25.43
C GLU A 3 7.10 -6.52 -24.60
N GLY A 4 7.31 -5.33 -24.07
CA GLY A 4 6.32 -4.63 -23.26
C GLY A 4 5.97 -5.29 -21.93
N GLY A 5 6.69 -6.35 -21.55
CA GLY A 5 6.41 -7.06 -20.32
C GLY A 5 5.10 -7.84 -20.34
N SER A 6 4.57 -8.17 -21.56
CA SER A 6 3.26 -8.81 -21.70
C SER A 6 3.17 -10.20 -21.11
N ASN A 7 4.30 -10.88 -20.91
CA ASN A 7 4.36 -12.21 -20.32
C ASN A 7 4.56 -12.20 -18.79
N LEU A 8 4.60 -11.04 -18.17
CA LEU A 8 4.77 -10.92 -16.73
C LEU A 8 3.40 -10.90 -16.03
N SER A 9 3.33 -11.49 -14.84
CA SER A 9 2.14 -11.38 -13.99
C SER A 9 1.99 -9.94 -13.49
N GLY A 10 0.79 -9.59 -13.02
CA GLY A 10 0.55 -8.27 -12.41
C GLY A 10 1.47 -7.99 -11.23
N GLY A 11 1.72 -8.99 -10.38
CA GLY A 11 2.63 -8.86 -9.25
C GLY A 11 4.07 -8.64 -9.67
N GLN A 12 4.52 -9.34 -10.72
CA GLN A 12 5.87 -9.15 -11.26
C GLN A 12 6.04 -7.74 -11.83
N LYS A 13 5.04 -7.24 -12.56
CA LYS A 13 5.06 -5.88 -13.09
C LYS A 13 5.12 -4.85 -11.97
N GLN A 14 4.37 -5.04 -10.89
CA GLN A 14 4.38 -4.13 -9.76
C GLN A 14 5.74 -4.13 -9.06
N ARG A 15 6.33 -5.31 -8.82
CA ARG A 15 7.66 -5.39 -8.22
C ARG A 15 8.74 -4.71 -9.08
N LEU A 16 8.65 -4.85 -10.40
CA LEU A 16 9.59 -4.21 -11.30
C LEU A 16 9.46 -2.68 -11.25
N SER A 17 8.22 -2.18 -11.21
CA SER A 17 7.95 -0.74 -11.08
C SER A 17 8.53 -0.17 -9.79
N ILE A 18 8.35 -0.88 -8.68
CA ILE A 18 8.90 -0.48 -7.37
C ILE A 18 10.43 -0.48 -7.42
N ALA A 19 11.04 -1.51 -8.00
CA ALA A 19 12.50 -1.59 -8.11
C ALA A 19 13.08 -0.41 -8.91
N ARG A 20 12.41 0.00 -9.98
CA ARG A 20 12.82 1.16 -10.78
C ARG A 20 12.80 2.45 -9.97
N ALA A 21 11.78 2.64 -9.14
CA ALA A 21 11.68 3.82 -8.28
C ALA A 21 12.82 3.83 -7.25
N VAL A 22 13.10 2.70 -6.62
CA VAL A 22 14.14 2.59 -5.59
C VAL A 22 15.53 2.87 -6.16
N VAL A 23 15.82 2.40 -7.37
CA VAL A 23 17.14 2.59 -8.01
C VAL A 23 17.45 4.08 -8.22
N LYS A 24 16.46 4.89 -8.48
CA LYS A 24 16.63 6.33 -8.70
C LYS A 24 16.96 7.12 -7.43
N ARG A 25 16.69 6.58 -6.26
CA ARG A 25 16.91 7.21 -4.95
C ARG A 25 16.39 8.64 -4.85
N PRO A 26 15.11 8.89 -5.16
CA PRO A 26 14.53 10.22 -5.07
C PRO A 26 14.28 10.65 -3.62
N ASP A 27 14.00 11.94 -3.42
CA ASP A 27 13.59 12.46 -2.11
C ASP A 27 12.13 12.15 -1.79
N LEU A 28 11.32 11.90 -2.80
CA LEU A 28 9.91 11.56 -2.67
C LEU A 28 9.59 10.35 -3.53
N TYR A 29 9.04 9.32 -2.91
CA TYR A 29 8.52 8.14 -3.59
C TYR A 29 7.00 8.23 -3.66
N ILE A 30 6.42 7.96 -4.82
CA ILE A 30 4.97 7.86 -4.99
C ILE A 30 4.64 6.47 -5.52
N PHE A 31 3.88 5.71 -4.74
CA PHE A 31 3.41 4.39 -5.14
C PHE A 31 1.89 4.43 -5.25
N ASP A 32 1.39 4.51 -6.49
CA ASP A 32 -0.04 4.56 -6.77
C ASP A 32 -0.53 3.16 -7.11
N ASP A 33 -1.20 2.53 -6.16
CA ASP A 33 -1.75 1.18 -6.28
C ASP A 33 -0.69 0.14 -6.69
N SER A 34 0.55 0.33 -6.23
CA SER A 34 1.69 -0.49 -6.68
C SER A 34 1.78 -1.86 -6.03
N PHE A 35 0.96 -2.14 -5.02
CA PHE A 35 1.01 -3.37 -4.24
C PHE A 35 -0.22 -4.27 -4.42
N SER A 36 -1.22 -3.84 -5.18
CA SER A 36 -2.53 -4.51 -5.24
C SER A 36 -2.51 -5.91 -5.85
N ALA A 37 -1.56 -6.18 -6.77
CA ALA A 37 -1.44 -7.49 -7.40
C ALA A 37 -0.54 -8.46 -6.63
N LEU A 38 0.01 -8.03 -5.50
CA LEU A 38 0.86 -8.87 -4.65
C LEU A 38 -0.01 -9.61 -3.62
N ASP A 39 0.39 -10.83 -3.27
CA ASP A 39 -0.24 -11.50 -2.14
C ASP A 39 0.14 -10.79 -0.83
N TYR A 40 -0.60 -11.04 0.25
CA TYR A 40 -0.41 -10.31 1.50
C TYR A 40 0.99 -10.49 2.09
N LYS A 41 1.55 -11.69 1.97
CA LYS A 41 2.88 -11.98 2.51
C LYS A 41 3.97 -11.26 1.73
N THR A 42 3.90 -11.29 0.41
CA THR A 42 4.85 -10.61 -0.48
C THR A 42 4.76 -9.09 -0.29
N ASP A 43 3.54 -8.55 -0.22
CA ASP A 43 3.28 -7.14 0.05
C ASP A 43 3.95 -6.71 1.36
N ALA A 44 3.70 -7.44 2.46
CA ALA A 44 4.25 -7.09 3.77
C ALA A 44 5.79 -7.16 3.78
N THR A 45 6.37 -8.18 3.15
CA THR A 45 7.82 -8.34 3.08
C THR A 45 8.46 -7.20 2.28
N LEU A 46 7.86 -6.87 1.14
CA LEU A 46 8.37 -5.83 0.26
C LEU A 46 8.29 -4.45 0.91
N ARG A 47 7.19 -4.14 1.59
CA ARG A 47 7.03 -2.87 2.30
C ARG A 47 8.05 -2.72 3.43
N ARG A 48 8.33 -3.80 4.13
CA ARG A 48 9.35 -3.78 5.19
C ARG A 48 10.72 -3.43 4.63
N ARG A 49 11.09 -4.04 3.51
CA ARG A 49 12.37 -3.75 2.85
C ARG A 49 12.43 -2.35 2.28
N LEU A 50 11.32 -1.88 1.70
CA LEU A 50 11.23 -0.50 1.21
C LEU A 50 11.45 0.50 2.32
N LYS A 51 10.90 0.25 3.50
CA LYS A 51 11.05 1.14 4.65
C LYS A 51 12.52 1.33 5.02
N GLU A 52 13.32 0.27 4.90
CA GLU A 52 14.76 0.34 5.18
C GLU A 52 15.50 1.22 4.17
N VAL A 53 15.18 1.12 2.87
CA VAL A 53 15.89 1.85 1.83
C VAL A 53 15.35 3.26 1.59
N THR A 54 14.21 3.60 2.18
CA THR A 54 13.57 4.91 2.01
C THR A 54 13.57 5.75 3.28
N GLN A 55 14.41 5.42 4.26
CA GLN A 55 14.42 6.09 5.58
C GLN A 55 14.60 7.61 5.49
N ASP A 56 15.40 8.07 4.53
CA ASP A 56 15.70 9.49 4.38
C ASP A 56 14.78 10.19 3.36
N ALA A 57 13.73 9.51 2.92
CA ALA A 57 12.84 10.02 1.90
C ALA A 57 11.39 10.07 2.40
N THR A 58 10.56 10.86 1.73
CA THR A 58 9.12 10.85 1.95
C THR A 58 8.49 9.81 1.04
N VAL A 59 7.56 9.03 1.57
CA VAL A 59 6.87 7.98 0.82
C VAL A 59 5.38 8.25 0.85
N LEU A 60 4.77 8.42 -0.33
CA LEU A 60 3.34 8.55 -0.50
C LEU A 60 2.81 7.27 -1.14
N ILE A 61 1.92 6.58 -0.44
CA ILE A 61 1.32 5.34 -0.93
C ILE A 61 -0.18 5.56 -1.12
N VAL A 62 -0.66 5.31 -2.34
CA VAL A 62 -2.08 5.28 -2.63
C VAL A 62 -2.49 3.82 -2.74
N ALA A 63 -3.37 3.37 -1.85
CA ALA A 63 -3.75 1.96 -1.79
C ALA A 63 -5.18 1.80 -1.30
N GLN A 64 -5.78 0.69 -1.68
CA GLN A 64 -7.10 0.30 -1.22
C GLN A 64 -7.03 -0.70 -0.07
N ARG A 65 -5.89 -1.38 0.11
CA ARG A 65 -5.69 -2.32 1.20
C ARG A 65 -5.21 -1.60 2.45
N VAL A 66 -5.96 -1.74 3.54
CA VAL A 66 -5.56 -1.16 4.83
C VAL A 66 -4.22 -1.75 5.29
N GLY A 67 -4.01 -3.05 5.08
CA GLY A 67 -2.75 -3.70 5.45
C GLY A 67 -1.52 -3.06 4.82
N THR A 68 -1.67 -2.44 3.65
CA THR A 68 -0.55 -1.77 2.96
C THR A 68 -0.15 -0.46 3.62
N ILE A 69 -1.10 0.23 4.26
CA ILE A 69 -0.87 1.60 4.76
C ILE A 69 -0.97 1.74 6.28
N MET A 70 -1.28 0.67 7.00
CA MET A 70 -1.54 0.76 8.45
C MET A 70 -0.32 1.17 9.28
N ASP A 71 0.89 1.03 8.75
CA ASP A 71 2.13 1.45 9.43
C ASP A 71 2.56 2.87 9.04
N ALA A 72 1.79 3.56 8.22
CA ALA A 72 2.14 4.91 7.79
C ALA A 72 2.13 5.90 8.96
N ASP A 73 2.99 6.90 8.88
CA ASP A 73 3.04 7.97 9.88
C ASP A 73 1.78 8.83 9.85
N GLN A 74 1.16 8.95 8.69
CA GLN A 74 -0.11 9.63 8.53
C GLN A 74 -0.92 8.95 7.44
N ILE A 75 -2.18 8.68 7.74
CA ILE A 75 -3.14 8.12 6.80
C ILE A 75 -4.19 9.18 6.49
N ILE A 76 -4.50 9.34 5.22
CA ILE A 76 -5.56 10.23 4.76
C ILE A 76 -6.66 9.36 4.16
N VAL A 77 -7.88 9.52 4.66
CA VAL A 77 -9.05 8.78 4.16
C VAL A 77 -9.82 9.66 3.21
N LEU A 78 -10.02 9.15 2.00
CA LEU A 78 -10.77 9.86 0.96
C LEU A 78 -12.11 9.17 0.71
N ASP A 79 -13.16 9.96 0.58
CA ASP A 79 -14.49 9.49 0.21
C ASP A 79 -15.16 10.52 -0.68
N GLU A 80 -15.58 10.08 -1.85
CA GLU A 80 -16.23 10.93 -2.85
C GLU A 80 -15.44 12.22 -3.15
N GLY A 81 -14.12 12.09 -3.26
CA GLY A 81 -13.24 13.22 -3.58
C GLY A 81 -12.93 14.16 -2.43
N GLU A 82 -13.38 13.83 -1.22
CA GLU A 82 -13.14 14.65 -0.04
C GLU A 82 -12.31 13.93 1.00
N ILE A 83 -11.53 14.67 1.77
CA ILE A 83 -10.80 14.12 2.92
C ILE A 83 -11.77 14.02 4.08
N VAL A 84 -12.05 12.78 4.52
CA VAL A 84 -12.98 12.52 5.62
C VAL A 84 -12.27 12.04 6.89
N GLY A 85 -10.95 11.87 6.85
CA GLY A 85 -10.19 11.46 8.02
C GLY A 85 -8.69 11.62 7.81
N ARG A 86 -7.98 11.79 8.92
CA ARG A 86 -6.54 12.01 8.94
C ARG A 86 -5.99 11.58 10.29
N GLY A 87 -4.90 10.80 10.27
CA GLY A 87 -4.27 10.33 11.49
C GLY A 87 -3.56 9.01 11.29
N ARG A 88 -3.19 8.37 12.38
CA ARG A 88 -2.60 7.03 12.36
C ARG A 88 -3.69 5.97 12.40
N HIS A 89 -3.31 4.74 12.06
CA HIS A 89 -4.24 3.61 12.03
C HIS A 89 -5.07 3.48 13.31
N GLU A 90 -4.41 3.48 14.46
CA GLU A 90 -5.09 3.33 15.75
C GLU A 90 -6.09 4.45 16.01
N GLU A 91 -5.71 5.68 15.70
CA GLU A 91 -6.57 6.85 15.87
C GLU A 91 -7.81 6.76 14.98
N LEU A 92 -7.62 6.36 13.73
CA LEU A 92 -8.72 6.25 12.78
C LEU A 92 -9.66 5.08 13.10
N MET A 93 -9.11 3.98 13.63
CA MET A 93 -9.93 2.85 14.06
C MET A 93 -10.84 3.23 15.22
N GLU A 94 -10.44 4.17 16.07
CA GLU A 94 -11.25 4.64 17.18
C GLU A 94 -12.24 5.74 16.79
N SER A 95 -11.84 6.65 15.91
CA SER A 95 -12.57 7.89 15.67
C SER A 95 -13.26 7.99 14.31
N ASN A 96 -12.90 7.14 13.33
CA ASN A 96 -13.40 7.29 11.97
C ASN A 96 -14.21 6.05 11.54
N ASP A 97 -15.51 6.22 11.41
CA ASP A 97 -16.41 5.11 11.06
C ASP A 97 -16.16 4.59 9.65
N ILE A 98 -15.85 5.46 8.70
CA ILE A 98 -15.57 5.06 7.31
C ILE A 98 -14.32 4.21 7.26
N TYR A 99 -13.25 4.66 7.92
CA TYR A 99 -11.99 3.90 7.96
C TYR A 99 -12.19 2.53 8.62
N ARG A 100 -12.90 2.51 9.74
CA ARG A 100 -13.19 1.26 10.48
C ARG A 100 -13.98 0.27 9.63
N GLU A 101 -14.96 0.76 8.89
CA GLU A 101 -15.77 -0.08 8.00
C GLU A 101 -14.92 -0.70 6.89
N ILE A 102 -14.05 0.09 6.27
CA ILE A 102 -13.13 -0.39 5.24
C ILE A 102 -12.19 -1.46 5.80
N ALA A 103 -11.60 -1.20 6.96
CA ALA A 103 -10.67 -2.12 7.61
C ALA A 103 -11.34 -3.44 7.98
N ASN A 104 -12.52 -3.38 8.58
CA ASN A 104 -13.25 -4.58 9.00
C ASN A 104 -13.71 -5.41 7.81
N SER A 105 -14.12 -4.76 6.72
CA SER A 105 -14.51 -5.44 5.49
C SER A 105 -13.33 -6.25 4.92
N GLN A 106 -12.15 -5.67 4.92
CA GLN A 106 -10.95 -6.34 4.40
C GLN A 106 -10.45 -7.47 5.29
N LEU A 107 -10.55 -7.31 6.60
CA LEU A 107 -10.20 -8.38 7.54
C LEU A 107 -11.09 -9.59 7.34
N ASN A 108 -12.37 -9.39 7.11
CA ASN A 108 -13.30 -10.49 6.83
C ASN A 108 -12.94 -11.20 5.53
N GLN A 109 -12.60 -10.47 4.48
CA GLN A 109 -12.18 -11.04 3.21
C GLN A 109 -10.88 -11.83 3.36
N LYS A 110 -9.92 -11.30 4.12
CA LYS A 110 -8.65 -11.96 4.38
C LYS A 110 -8.86 -13.30 5.09
N SER A 111 -9.73 -13.32 6.09
CA SER A 111 -10.08 -14.53 6.83
C SER A 111 -10.65 -15.61 5.92
N LEU A 112 -11.45 -15.22 4.93
CA LEU A 112 -12.07 -16.16 4.00
C LEU A 112 -11.09 -16.70 2.95
N THR A 113 -10.04 -15.95 2.62
CA THR A 113 -9.10 -16.30 1.56
C THR A 113 -7.84 -17.00 2.04
N GLU A 114 -7.53 -16.94 3.33
CA GLU A 114 -6.31 -17.53 3.89
C GLU A 114 -6.48 -18.95 4.42
N ASP A 115 -7.69 -19.47 4.40
CA ASP A 115 -7.94 -20.84 4.88
C ASP A 115 -7.57 -21.93 3.86
#